data_26af0ad61b851d123d530df83c4bbd2d
#
_entry.id   26af0ad61b851d123d530df83c4bbd2d
#
_cell.length_a   1.000
_cell.length_b   1.000
_cell.length_c   1.000
_cell.angle_alpha   90.00
_cell.angle_beta   90.00
_cell.angle_gamma   90.00
#
_symmetry.space_group_name_H-M   'P 1'
#
loop_
_entity.id
_entity.type
_entity.pdbx_description
1 polymer ?
#
loop_
_entity_poly.entity_id
_entity_poly.type
_entity_poly.pdbx_seq_one_letter_code
_entity_poly.pdbx_strand_id
1 'polypeptide(L)'
;MKKLILAFSLMLIAVSVGFAQIITITPKKTVYTRKGKGVPKEKRTFVVTYPLFNGAMPLAAKKKLENTISYWRVFETTLQENLTEYDSLSELSYKVNYNKNGILDIALTQETMAAYPDQSTGNLIIDLKTGEQVKFSDAFKAAALENFAKIVDAKLAAEKKAMSARINKGEFDEGGTADKEANDAVKEQLNNLSFTTESFGEFSISDKGVTIIYDAGFPHVIQAAQPDGRYFFTWADLKPFIKPDGLLGRFVR
;
A
#
# COMPACT_ATOMS: atom_id res chain seq x y z
N MET A 1 -4.08 -60.64 44.62
CA MET A 1 -3.41 -59.33 44.66
C MET A 1 -3.32 -58.77 43.27
N LYS A 2 -4.26 -57.86 42.92
CA LYS A 2 -4.32 -57.23 41.59
C LYS A 2 -3.56 -55.91 41.68
N LYS A 3 -2.47 -55.79 40.90
CA LYS A 3 -1.70 -54.55 40.77
C LYS A 3 -2.44 -53.61 39.81
N LEU A 4 -2.92 -52.50 40.35
CA LEU A 4 -3.53 -51.40 39.59
C LEU A 4 -2.39 -50.55 39.03
N ILE A 5 -2.22 -50.56 37.70
CA ILE A 5 -1.27 -49.67 37.02
C ILE A 5 -2.06 -48.41 36.65
N LEU A 6 -1.74 -47.31 37.34
CA LEU A 6 -2.29 -45.99 37.11
C LEU A 6 -1.46 -45.33 35.99
N ALA A 7 -1.99 -45.33 34.75
CA ALA A 7 -1.37 -44.61 33.63
C ALA A 7 -1.70 -43.12 33.77
N PHE A 8 -0.71 -42.33 34.19
CA PHE A 8 -0.80 -40.87 34.21
C PHE A 8 -0.52 -40.35 32.79
N SER A 9 -1.59 -40.10 32.02
CA SER A 9 -1.48 -39.42 30.71
C SER A 9 -1.15 -37.95 30.96
N LEU A 10 0.11 -37.58 30.81
CA LEU A 10 0.55 -36.20 30.81
C LEU A 10 0.11 -35.55 29.48
N MET A 11 -1.02 -34.87 29.50
CA MET A 11 -1.54 -34.08 28.40
C MET A 11 -0.67 -32.81 28.33
N LEU A 12 0.36 -32.81 27.46
CA LEU A 12 1.15 -31.61 27.13
C LEU A 12 0.23 -30.66 26.35
N ILE A 13 -0.38 -29.73 27.08
CA ILE A 13 -1.01 -28.56 26.45
C ILE A 13 0.13 -27.67 25.94
N ALA A 14 0.47 -27.81 24.67
CA ALA A 14 1.32 -26.86 23.98
C ALA A 14 0.57 -25.53 23.91
N VAL A 15 0.71 -24.70 24.92
CA VAL A 15 0.33 -23.29 24.87
C VAL A 15 1.28 -22.67 23.86
N SER A 16 0.84 -22.57 22.62
CA SER A 16 1.49 -21.74 21.61
C SER A 16 1.35 -20.29 22.07
N VAL A 17 2.32 -19.83 22.85
CA VAL A 17 2.51 -18.40 23.11
C VAL A 17 2.82 -17.79 21.74
N GLY A 18 1.79 -17.26 21.09
CA GLY A 18 1.93 -16.49 19.88
C GLY A 18 2.70 -15.22 20.22
N PHE A 19 4.04 -15.30 20.22
CA PHE A 19 4.85 -14.09 20.24
C PHE A 19 4.43 -13.25 19.07
N ALA A 20 3.94 -12.04 19.35
CA ALA A 20 3.67 -11.04 18.34
C ALA A 20 4.99 -10.80 17.60
N GLN A 21 5.12 -11.38 16.40
CA GLN A 21 6.35 -11.33 15.64
C GLN A 21 6.56 -9.89 15.19
N ILE A 22 7.50 -9.22 15.81
CA ILE A 22 8.00 -7.89 15.43
C ILE A 22 9.37 -8.13 14.82
N ILE A 23 9.56 -7.64 13.60
CA ILE A 23 10.86 -7.66 12.93
C ILE A 23 11.52 -6.29 13.03
N THR A 24 12.84 -6.26 13.08
CA THR A 24 13.60 -5.02 13.00
C THR A 24 13.84 -4.70 11.53
N ILE A 25 13.49 -3.49 11.13
CA ILE A 25 13.66 -3.01 9.75
C ILE A 25 14.68 -1.88 9.76
N THR A 26 15.77 -2.06 9.03
CA THR A 26 16.84 -1.05 8.91
C THR A 26 17.01 -0.63 7.46
N PRO A 27 17.23 0.67 7.16
CA PRO A 27 17.43 1.13 5.80
C PRO A 27 18.80 0.72 5.26
N LYS A 28 18.85 0.22 4.04
CA LYS A 28 20.06 0.05 3.23
C LYS A 28 20.01 1.01 2.07
N LYS A 29 20.80 2.09 2.15
CA LYS A 29 20.91 3.07 1.08
C LYS A 29 22.04 2.68 0.12
N THR A 30 21.74 2.68 -1.18
CA THR A 30 22.69 2.43 -2.27
C THR A 30 22.52 3.50 -3.33
N VAL A 31 23.65 4.08 -3.78
CA VAL A 31 23.67 5.02 -4.91
C VAL A 31 24.11 4.25 -6.15
N TYR A 32 23.33 4.30 -7.17
CA TYR A 32 23.59 3.68 -8.46
C TYR A 32 24.04 4.74 -9.48
N THR A 33 24.92 4.37 -10.39
CA THR A 33 25.41 5.25 -11.46
C THR A 33 25.11 4.64 -12.83
N ARG A 34 24.35 5.35 -13.67
CA ARG A 34 24.06 4.96 -15.04
C ARG A 34 25.29 5.11 -15.93
N LYS A 35 25.53 4.08 -16.77
CA LYS A 35 26.70 3.98 -17.65
C LYS A 35 26.30 4.27 -19.11
N GLY A 36 25.79 5.41 -19.40
CA GLY A 36 25.39 5.78 -20.80
C GLY A 36 26.10 7.04 -21.28
N LYS A 37 26.56 7.06 -22.53
CA LYS A 37 27.21 8.26 -23.10
C LYS A 37 26.26 9.46 -23.27
N GLY A 38 24.95 9.25 -23.29
CA GLY A 38 23.93 10.28 -23.47
C GLY A 38 23.18 10.67 -22.19
N VAL A 39 23.53 10.09 -21.03
CA VAL A 39 22.83 10.38 -19.78
C VAL A 39 23.20 11.76 -19.25
N PRO A 40 22.24 12.70 -19.10
CA PRO A 40 22.47 14.00 -18.50
C PRO A 40 23.06 13.88 -17.10
N LYS A 41 23.87 14.88 -16.72
CA LYS A 41 24.61 14.85 -15.44
C LYS A 41 23.66 14.71 -14.24
N GLU A 42 22.56 15.40 -14.25
CA GLU A 42 21.52 15.41 -13.19
C GLU A 42 20.76 14.10 -13.09
N LYS A 43 20.71 13.30 -14.16
CA LYS A 43 20.08 11.98 -14.19
C LYS A 43 21.07 10.81 -14.11
N ARG A 44 22.36 11.10 -13.93
CA ARG A 44 23.42 10.08 -13.94
C ARG A 44 23.38 9.16 -12.72
N THR A 45 22.85 9.62 -11.61
CA THR A 45 22.75 8.83 -10.38
C THR A 45 21.30 8.74 -9.93
N PHE A 46 20.97 7.63 -9.29
CA PHE A 46 19.73 7.46 -8.55
C PHE A 46 19.99 6.75 -7.22
N VAL A 47 19.10 6.95 -6.28
CA VAL A 47 19.23 6.45 -4.92
C VAL A 47 18.19 5.37 -4.67
N VAL A 48 18.63 4.26 -4.09
CA VAL A 48 17.74 3.18 -3.66
C VAL A 48 17.91 2.98 -2.15
N THR A 49 16.85 3.21 -1.40
CA THR A 49 16.79 2.90 0.02
C THR A 49 15.86 1.72 0.23
N TYR A 50 16.43 0.55 0.49
CA TYR A 50 15.69 -0.70 0.65
C TYR A 50 15.61 -1.14 2.12
N PRO A 51 14.50 -1.79 2.56
CA PRO A 51 14.42 -2.33 3.91
C PRO A 51 15.25 -3.61 4.04
N LEU A 52 16.07 -3.70 5.08
CA LEU A 52 16.69 -4.93 5.54
C LEU A 52 15.90 -5.47 6.73
N PHE A 53 15.51 -6.73 6.65
CA PHE A 53 14.73 -7.40 7.68
C PHE A 53 15.62 -8.23 8.59
N ASN A 54 15.59 -7.93 9.88
CA ASN A 54 16.30 -8.63 10.94
C ASN A 54 15.31 -9.11 12.01
N GLY A 55 15.67 -10.17 12.73
CA GLY A 55 14.84 -10.74 13.78
C GLY A 55 14.50 -12.22 13.55
N ALA A 56 13.70 -12.77 14.45
CA ALA A 56 13.31 -14.18 14.43
C ALA A 56 12.20 -14.42 13.41
N MET A 57 12.56 -14.61 12.14
CA MET A 57 11.65 -15.00 11.08
C MET A 57 12.16 -16.29 10.43
N PRO A 58 11.27 -17.27 10.10
CA PRO A 58 11.68 -18.43 9.32
C PRO A 58 12.35 -18.03 8.01
N LEU A 59 13.46 -18.68 7.66
CA LEU A 59 14.24 -18.32 6.46
C LEU A 59 13.39 -18.32 5.17
N ALA A 60 12.47 -19.28 5.05
CA ALA A 60 11.56 -19.35 3.90
C ALA A 60 10.62 -18.14 3.84
N ALA A 61 10.04 -17.75 4.97
CA ALA A 61 9.18 -16.57 5.06
C ALA A 61 9.96 -15.28 4.78
N LYS A 62 11.21 -15.16 5.28
CA LYS A 62 12.07 -14.03 4.99
C LYS A 62 12.38 -13.89 3.50
N LYS A 63 12.78 -14.98 2.83
CA LYS A 63 13.03 -14.97 1.39
C LYS A 63 11.77 -14.61 0.59
N LYS A 64 10.60 -15.08 1.02
CA LYS A 64 9.33 -14.76 0.38
C LYS A 64 8.96 -13.30 0.57
N LEU A 65 9.10 -12.76 1.78
CA LEU A 65 8.94 -11.34 2.08
C LEU A 65 9.83 -10.46 1.19
N GLU A 66 11.15 -10.76 1.14
CA GLU A 66 12.10 -10.03 0.30
C GLU A 66 11.74 -10.06 -1.19
N ASN A 67 11.21 -11.19 -1.68
CA ASN A 67 10.72 -11.30 -3.05
C ASN A 67 9.41 -10.51 -3.25
N THR A 68 8.48 -10.56 -2.27
CA THR A 68 7.17 -9.87 -2.34
C THR A 68 7.35 -8.36 -2.47
N ILE A 69 8.31 -7.78 -1.74
CA ILE A 69 8.60 -6.33 -1.79
C ILE A 69 9.67 -5.97 -2.83
N SER A 70 10.12 -6.91 -3.64
CA SER A 70 11.15 -6.59 -4.64
C SER A 70 10.65 -5.54 -5.63
N TYR A 71 11.56 -4.67 -6.08
CA TYR A 71 11.24 -3.58 -7.00
C TYR A 71 10.48 -4.07 -8.24
N TRP A 72 10.93 -5.20 -8.82
CA TRP A 72 10.26 -5.86 -9.93
C TRP A 72 8.79 -6.22 -9.64
N ARG A 73 8.50 -6.72 -8.43
CA ARG A 73 7.14 -7.13 -8.06
C ARG A 73 6.20 -5.96 -7.84
N VAL A 74 6.73 -4.84 -7.37
CA VAL A 74 5.92 -3.67 -7.01
C VAL A 74 5.72 -2.73 -8.17
N PHE A 75 6.75 -2.56 -9.03
CA PHE A 75 6.74 -1.55 -10.09
C PHE A 75 6.88 -2.15 -11.50
N GLU A 76 6.91 -3.48 -11.61
CA GLU A 76 6.98 -4.22 -12.89
C GLU A 76 8.21 -3.86 -13.77
N THR A 77 9.25 -3.30 -13.15
CA THR A 77 10.52 -2.94 -13.78
C THR A 77 11.69 -3.35 -12.90
N THR A 78 12.89 -3.46 -13.45
CA THR A 78 14.07 -3.88 -12.71
C THR A 78 15.04 -2.72 -12.44
N LEU A 79 15.87 -2.84 -11.41
CA LEU A 79 16.96 -1.88 -11.17
C LEU A 79 17.98 -1.93 -12.32
N GLN A 80 18.13 -3.08 -13.01
CA GLN A 80 19.05 -3.23 -14.14
C GLN A 80 18.57 -2.42 -15.35
N GLU A 81 17.26 -2.40 -15.64
CA GLU A 81 16.68 -1.54 -16.67
C GLU A 81 16.97 -0.08 -16.38
N ASN A 82 16.76 0.37 -15.14
CA ASN A 82 17.10 1.73 -14.72
C ASN A 82 18.59 2.09 -14.80
N LEU A 83 19.50 1.11 -14.86
CA LEU A 83 20.94 1.33 -15.06
C LEU A 83 21.32 1.46 -16.53
N THR A 84 20.66 0.72 -17.42
CA THR A 84 21.01 0.58 -18.84
C THR A 84 20.14 1.43 -19.74
N GLU A 85 18.87 1.53 -19.42
CA GLU A 85 17.91 2.35 -20.14
C GLU A 85 17.79 3.70 -19.46
N TYR A 86 17.53 4.70 -20.26
CA TYR A 86 17.36 6.07 -19.80
C TYR A 86 16.00 6.24 -19.13
N ASP A 87 15.71 5.32 -18.24
CA ASP A 87 14.48 5.44 -17.47
C ASP A 87 14.70 6.30 -16.23
N SER A 88 13.68 6.92 -15.80
CA SER A 88 13.67 8.16 -15.06
C SER A 88 13.79 8.00 -13.55
N LEU A 89 14.04 6.80 -13.02
CA LEU A 89 14.14 6.60 -11.57
C LEU A 89 15.17 7.55 -10.94
N SER A 90 14.73 8.42 -10.04
CA SER A 90 15.57 9.32 -9.26
C SER A 90 15.78 8.79 -7.84
N GLU A 91 14.72 8.28 -7.22
CA GLU A 91 14.77 7.71 -5.88
C GLU A 91 13.79 6.53 -5.73
N LEU A 92 14.22 5.50 -5.00
CA LEU A 92 13.36 4.49 -4.41
C LEU A 92 13.50 4.57 -2.89
N SER A 93 12.38 4.70 -2.20
CA SER A 93 12.30 4.76 -0.75
C SER A 93 11.21 3.84 -0.21
N TYR A 94 11.15 3.70 1.12
CA TYR A 94 10.07 2.96 1.76
C TYR A 94 9.63 3.63 3.05
N LYS A 95 8.39 3.34 3.44
CA LYS A 95 7.80 3.73 4.72
C LYS A 95 7.14 2.51 5.37
N VAL A 96 7.44 2.28 6.65
CA VAL A 96 6.74 1.28 7.46
C VAL A 96 5.56 1.98 8.15
N ASN A 97 4.34 1.57 7.81
CA ASN A 97 3.12 2.11 8.40
C ASN A 97 2.71 1.31 9.64
N TYR A 98 2.96 -0.01 9.62
CA TYR A 98 2.62 -0.92 10.72
C TYR A 98 3.60 -2.10 10.78
N ASN A 99 4.04 -2.48 11.98
CA ASN A 99 4.90 -3.65 12.19
C ASN A 99 4.64 -4.25 13.58
N LYS A 100 3.49 -4.87 13.72
CA LYS A 100 3.04 -5.50 14.99
C LYS A 100 2.14 -6.69 14.69
N ASN A 101 1.92 -7.53 15.69
CA ASN A 101 0.96 -8.64 15.61
C ASN A 101 1.22 -9.61 14.45
N GLY A 102 2.48 -9.79 14.03
CA GLY A 102 2.82 -10.65 12.90
C GLY A 102 2.41 -10.08 11.54
N ILE A 103 2.14 -8.78 11.45
CA ILE A 103 1.76 -8.08 10.21
C ILE A 103 2.76 -6.94 9.97
N LEU A 104 3.20 -6.84 8.72
CA LEU A 104 3.93 -5.69 8.21
C LEU A 104 3.07 -4.96 7.18
N ASP A 105 2.88 -3.67 7.38
CA ASP A 105 2.39 -2.75 6.36
C ASP A 105 3.55 -1.86 5.94
N ILE A 106 3.91 -1.93 4.68
CA ILE A 106 5.02 -1.20 4.09
C ILE A 106 4.61 -0.61 2.75
N ALA A 107 4.92 0.66 2.56
CA ALA A 107 4.79 1.36 1.29
C ALA A 107 6.17 1.52 0.66
N LEU A 108 6.32 1.16 -0.61
CA LEU A 108 7.48 1.48 -1.42
C LEU A 108 7.10 2.62 -2.36
N THR A 109 7.95 3.64 -2.42
CA THR A 109 7.72 4.81 -3.26
C THR A 109 8.89 4.97 -4.22
N GLN A 110 8.59 5.04 -5.51
CA GLN A 110 9.55 5.47 -6.52
C GLN A 110 9.24 6.89 -6.96
N GLU A 111 10.30 7.67 -7.09
CA GLU A 111 10.27 8.97 -7.75
C GLU A 111 10.95 8.85 -9.11
N THR A 112 10.34 9.40 -10.12
CA THR A 112 10.86 9.39 -11.48
C THR A 112 10.97 10.81 -12.02
N MET A 113 11.89 11.03 -12.97
CA MET A 113 12.14 12.31 -13.61
C MET A 113 12.30 12.09 -15.11
N ALA A 114 11.17 11.90 -15.80
CA ALA A 114 11.13 11.86 -17.27
C ALA A 114 11.09 13.29 -17.85
N ALA A 115 10.04 13.66 -18.54
CA ALA A 115 9.78 15.04 -18.93
C ALA A 115 9.32 15.89 -17.73
N TYR A 116 8.64 15.27 -16.79
CA TYR A 116 8.17 15.87 -15.53
C TYR A 116 8.47 14.94 -14.35
N PRO A 117 8.59 15.48 -13.12
CA PRO A 117 8.64 14.67 -11.93
C PRO A 117 7.34 13.86 -11.78
N ASP A 118 7.46 12.59 -11.43
CA ASP A 118 6.33 11.73 -11.12
C ASP A 118 6.64 10.84 -9.92
N GLN A 119 5.62 10.39 -9.22
CA GLN A 119 5.75 9.54 -8.05
C GLN A 119 4.70 8.43 -8.08
N SER A 120 5.15 7.20 -7.85
CA SER A 120 4.23 6.08 -7.65
C SER A 120 4.55 5.32 -6.37
N THR A 121 3.52 4.81 -5.70
CA THR A 121 3.64 4.11 -4.43
C THR A 121 2.88 2.80 -4.47
N GLY A 122 3.55 1.70 -4.16
CA GLY A 122 2.91 0.40 -3.94
C GLY A 122 2.78 0.13 -2.44
N ASN A 123 1.57 -0.11 -1.97
CA ASN A 123 1.25 -0.43 -0.58
C ASN A 123 1.07 -1.94 -0.40
N LEU A 124 1.75 -2.52 0.57
CA LEU A 124 1.82 -3.96 0.78
C LEU A 124 1.52 -4.31 2.24
N ILE A 125 0.51 -5.13 2.44
CA ILE A 125 0.28 -5.78 3.72
C ILE A 125 0.85 -7.20 3.64
N ILE A 126 1.69 -7.57 4.60
CA ILE A 126 2.42 -8.84 4.56
C ILE A 126 2.18 -9.60 5.87
N ASP A 127 1.83 -10.87 5.76
CA ASP A 127 1.85 -11.80 6.87
C ASP A 127 3.30 -12.21 7.17
N LEU A 128 3.84 -11.79 8.30
CA LEU A 128 5.22 -12.10 8.70
C LEU A 128 5.45 -13.59 8.99
N LYS A 129 4.40 -14.38 9.20
CA LYS A 129 4.50 -15.82 9.40
C LYS A 129 4.85 -16.54 8.08
N THR A 130 4.30 -16.07 6.97
CA THR A 130 4.45 -16.71 5.66
C THR A 130 5.35 -15.92 4.70
N GLY A 131 5.49 -14.61 4.90
CA GLY A 131 6.13 -13.67 3.99
C GLY A 131 5.27 -13.32 2.78
N GLU A 132 4.00 -13.72 2.77
CA GLU A 132 3.07 -13.48 1.65
C GLU A 132 2.34 -12.15 1.80
N GLN A 133 2.03 -11.55 0.64
CA GLN A 133 1.13 -10.41 0.60
C GLN A 133 -0.29 -10.85 0.96
N VAL A 134 -0.92 -10.07 1.83
CA VAL A 134 -2.34 -10.19 2.16
C VAL A 134 -3.13 -9.35 1.16
N LYS A 135 -3.82 -10.00 0.26
CA LYS A 135 -4.68 -9.32 -0.72
C LYS A 135 -5.96 -8.84 -0.03
N PHE A 136 -6.63 -7.87 -0.64
CA PHE A 136 -7.92 -7.39 -0.16
C PHE A 136 -8.93 -8.54 0.01
N SER A 137 -9.01 -9.43 -1.00
CA SER A 137 -9.86 -10.62 -0.99
C SER A 137 -9.57 -11.60 0.14
N ASP A 138 -8.34 -11.63 0.71
CA ASP A 138 -7.98 -12.51 1.81
C ASP A 138 -8.49 -11.97 3.16
N ALA A 139 -8.61 -10.64 3.27
CA ALA A 139 -8.97 -9.94 4.48
C ALA A 139 -10.49 -9.67 4.60
N PHE A 140 -11.18 -9.44 3.47
CA PHE A 140 -12.57 -8.98 3.46
C PHE A 140 -13.54 -10.04 2.91
N LYS A 141 -14.79 -10.02 3.41
CA LYS A 141 -15.87 -10.94 3.00
C LYS A 141 -16.39 -10.56 1.62
N ALA A 142 -16.32 -11.45 0.65
CA ALA A 142 -16.82 -11.20 -0.71
C ALA A 142 -18.30 -10.75 -0.73
N ALA A 143 -19.17 -11.41 0.05
CA ALA A 143 -20.59 -11.08 0.12
C ALA A 143 -20.91 -9.68 0.70
N ALA A 144 -19.93 -9.01 1.31
CA ALA A 144 -20.13 -7.69 1.91
C ALA A 144 -19.49 -6.55 1.10
N LEU A 145 -18.75 -6.89 0.03
CA LEU A 145 -17.97 -5.89 -0.74
C LEU A 145 -18.85 -4.86 -1.44
N GLU A 146 -20.01 -5.26 -1.96
CA GLU A 146 -20.93 -4.32 -2.62
C GLU A 146 -21.41 -3.22 -1.65
N ASN A 147 -21.81 -3.61 -0.43
CA ASN A 147 -22.20 -2.65 0.58
C ASN A 147 -21.02 -1.79 1.05
N PHE A 148 -19.84 -2.38 1.16
CA PHE A 148 -18.65 -1.63 1.54
C PHE A 148 -18.25 -0.64 0.45
N ALA A 149 -18.31 -1.01 -0.83
CA ALA A 149 -18.04 -0.11 -1.95
C ALA A 149 -18.98 1.11 -1.94
N LYS A 150 -20.26 0.94 -1.68
CA LYS A 150 -21.24 2.05 -1.55
C LYS A 150 -20.83 3.04 -0.44
N ILE A 151 -20.28 2.55 0.68
CA ILE A 151 -19.84 3.42 1.78
C ILE A 151 -18.57 4.18 1.37
N VAL A 152 -17.62 3.54 0.67
CA VAL A 152 -16.44 4.20 0.15
C VAL A 152 -16.81 5.23 -0.92
N ASP A 153 -17.71 4.87 -1.84
CA ASP A 153 -18.20 5.76 -2.92
C ASP A 153 -18.87 7.01 -2.36
N ALA A 154 -19.62 6.89 -1.27
CA ALA A 154 -20.21 8.06 -0.60
C ALA A 154 -19.14 9.02 -0.05
N LYS A 155 -18.00 8.50 0.43
CA LYS A 155 -16.85 9.34 0.84
C LYS A 155 -16.17 9.99 -0.37
N LEU A 156 -15.97 9.25 -1.45
CA LEU A 156 -15.46 9.77 -2.73
C LEU A 156 -16.39 10.88 -3.26
N ALA A 157 -17.71 10.69 -3.23
CA ALA A 157 -18.67 11.69 -3.67
C ALA A 157 -18.57 13.01 -2.87
N ALA A 158 -18.36 12.92 -1.54
CA ALA A 158 -18.14 14.08 -0.70
C ALA A 158 -16.85 14.82 -1.08
N GLU A 159 -15.77 14.08 -1.35
CA GLU A 159 -14.48 14.63 -1.76
C GLU A 159 -14.56 15.28 -3.15
N LYS A 160 -15.21 14.63 -4.12
CA LYS A 160 -15.51 15.19 -5.47
C LYS A 160 -16.24 16.54 -5.36
N LYS A 161 -17.25 16.62 -4.49
CA LYS A 161 -18.00 17.86 -4.24
C LYS A 161 -17.10 18.95 -3.67
N ALA A 162 -16.24 18.62 -2.70
CA ALA A 162 -15.30 19.57 -2.13
C ALA A 162 -14.28 20.05 -3.16
N MET A 163 -13.75 19.15 -3.98
CA MET A 163 -12.81 19.45 -5.07
C MET A 163 -13.45 20.35 -6.13
N SER A 164 -14.67 20.04 -6.58
CA SER A 164 -15.42 20.88 -7.52
C SER A 164 -15.66 22.28 -6.99
N ALA A 165 -15.89 22.44 -5.67
CA ALA A 165 -16.03 23.75 -5.05
C ALA A 165 -14.71 24.55 -5.06
N ARG A 166 -13.56 23.90 -4.89
CA ARG A 166 -12.22 24.51 -4.98
C ARG A 166 -11.90 24.95 -6.40
N ILE A 167 -12.21 24.14 -7.41
CA ILE A 167 -12.07 24.49 -8.82
C ILE A 167 -12.92 25.72 -9.16
N ASN A 168 -14.18 25.78 -8.66
CA ASN A 168 -15.05 26.92 -8.90
C ASN A 168 -14.55 28.22 -8.25
N LYS A 169 -13.68 28.14 -7.24
CA LYS A 169 -13.03 29.31 -6.60
C LYS A 169 -11.73 29.72 -7.31
N GLY A 170 -11.31 29.01 -8.36
CA GLY A 170 -10.06 29.28 -9.06
C GLY A 170 -8.80 28.85 -8.28
N GLU A 171 -8.91 27.90 -7.33
CA GLU A 171 -7.74 27.45 -6.54
C GLU A 171 -6.67 26.73 -7.37
N PHE A 172 -6.99 26.34 -8.60
CA PHE A 172 -6.10 25.64 -9.53
C PHE A 172 -5.75 26.49 -10.77
N ASP A 173 -6.15 27.77 -10.80
CA ASP A 173 -5.87 28.66 -11.94
C ASP A 173 -4.41 29.14 -11.88
N GLU A 174 -3.56 28.61 -12.73
CA GLU A 174 -2.19 29.08 -12.89
C GLU A 174 -2.19 30.45 -13.57
N GLY A 175 -1.58 31.45 -12.93
CA GLY A 175 -1.38 32.79 -13.52
C GLY A 175 -2.61 33.69 -13.53
N GLY A 176 -3.71 33.35 -12.83
CA GLY A 176 -4.87 34.22 -12.62
C GLY A 176 -5.83 34.33 -13.80
N THR A 177 -5.67 33.52 -14.80
CA THR A 177 -6.64 33.35 -15.91
C THR A 177 -7.29 31.98 -15.77
N ALA A 178 -8.55 31.96 -15.30
CA ALA A 178 -9.35 30.74 -15.29
C ALA A 178 -9.50 30.24 -16.73
N ASP A 179 -8.78 29.15 -17.06
CA ASP A 179 -9.09 28.40 -18.28
C ASP A 179 -10.38 27.59 -18.01
N LYS A 180 -11.50 28.20 -18.41
CA LYS A 180 -12.82 27.60 -18.20
C LYS A 180 -12.89 26.20 -18.83
N GLU A 181 -12.29 26.02 -19.98
CA GLU A 181 -12.33 24.74 -20.72
C GLU A 181 -11.54 23.67 -19.98
N ALA A 182 -10.35 23.99 -19.44
CA ALA A 182 -9.58 23.10 -18.59
C ALA A 182 -10.31 22.75 -17.29
N ASN A 183 -10.92 23.74 -16.64
CA ASN A 183 -11.69 23.52 -15.41
C ASN A 183 -12.94 22.66 -15.65
N ASP A 184 -13.62 22.82 -16.77
CA ASP A 184 -14.79 22.02 -17.14
C ASP A 184 -14.36 20.56 -17.45
N ALA A 185 -13.21 20.35 -18.13
CA ALA A 185 -12.66 19.02 -18.37
C ALA A 185 -12.28 18.29 -17.06
N VAL A 186 -11.65 19.00 -16.09
CA VAL A 186 -11.34 18.44 -14.78
C VAL A 186 -12.61 18.05 -14.01
N LYS A 187 -13.65 18.89 -14.05
CA LYS A 187 -14.95 18.57 -13.41
C LYS A 187 -15.62 17.37 -14.05
N GLU A 188 -15.55 17.25 -15.37
CA GLU A 188 -16.07 16.09 -16.09
C GLU A 188 -15.35 14.82 -15.61
N GLN A 189 -14.02 14.84 -15.54
CA GLN A 189 -13.25 13.71 -15.04
C GLN A 189 -13.61 13.36 -13.58
N LEU A 190 -13.74 14.37 -12.69
CA LEU A 190 -14.20 14.15 -11.33
C LEU A 190 -15.58 13.49 -11.30
N ASN A 191 -16.53 13.97 -12.12
CA ASN A 191 -17.88 13.44 -12.15
C ASN A 191 -17.93 11.97 -12.59
N ASN A 192 -17.02 11.56 -13.47
CA ASN A 192 -16.92 10.19 -13.98
C ASN A 192 -16.32 9.20 -12.98
N LEU A 193 -15.68 9.68 -11.89
CA LEU A 193 -15.15 8.80 -10.86
C LEU A 193 -16.28 8.11 -10.08
N SER A 194 -16.10 6.83 -9.84
CA SER A 194 -16.94 6.02 -8.95
C SER A 194 -16.11 4.95 -8.27
N PHE A 195 -16.46 4.61 -7.06
CA PHE A 195 -15.84 3.51 -6.34
C PHE A 195 -16.74 2.28 -6.39
N THR A 196 -16.27 1.23 -7.02
CA THR A 196 -17.00 -0.03 -7.21
C THR A 196 -16.28 -1.20 -6.50
N THR A 197 -16.80 -2.40 -6.60
CA THR A 197 -16.13 -3.60 -6.05
C THR A 197 -14.79 -3.87 -6.73
N GLU A 198 -14.63 -3.50 -7.98
CA GLU A 198 -13.38 -3.63 -8.76
C GLU A 198 -12.32 -2.62 -8.32
N SER A 199 -12.73 -1.54 -7.65
CA SER A 199 -11.81 -0.51 -7.14
C SER A 199 -11.06 -0.96 -5.88
N PHE A 200 -11.48 -2.07 -5.24
CA PHE A 200 -10.75 -2.59 -4.09
C PHE A 200 -9.44 -3.26 -4.52
N GLY A 201 -8.34 -2.71 -4.08
CA GLY A 201 -7.00 -3.24 -4.34
C GLY A 201 -6.07 -2.96 -3.17
N GLU A 202 -5.62 -1.76 -3.05
CA GLU A 202 -4.69 -1.34 -2.04
C GLU A 202 -5.36 -0.86 -0.75
N PHE A 203 -4.73 -1.17 0.37
CA PHE A 203 -5.14 -0.68 1.68
C PHE A 203 -3.94 -0.63 2.63
N SER A 204 -4.05 0.18 3.66
CA SER A 204 -3.06 0.31 4.72
C SER A 204 -3.73 0.10 6.08
N ILE A 205 -2.97 -0.38 7.08
CA ILE A 205 -3.49 -0.66 8.42
C ILE A 205 -2.80 0.21 9.47
N SER A 206 -3.49 0.37 10.59
CA SER A 206 -2.97 1.03 11.78
C SER A 206 -3.55 0.38 13.05
N ASP A 207 -3.08 0.78 14.21
CA ASP A 207 -3.69 0.35 15.48
C ASP A 207 -5.20 0.73 15.58
N LYS A 208 -5.65 1.74 14.83
CA LYS A 208 -7.02 2.28 14.90
C LYS A 208 -7.97 1.73 13.84
N GLY A 209 -7.46 1.18 12.73
CA GLY A 209 -8.31 0.73 11.62
C GLY A 209 -7.54 0.56 10.32
N VAL A 210 -8.28 0.62 9.22
CA VAL A 210 -7.79 0.46 7.84
C VAL A 210 -8.07 1.72 7.04
N THR A 211 -7.13 2.10 6.20
CA THR A 211 -7.31 3.10 5.14
C THR A 211 -7.43 2.38 3.81
N ILE A 212 -8.56 2.52 3.12
CA ILE A 212 -8.73 2.10 1.73
C ILE A 212 -8.04 3.14 0.86
N ILE A 213 -7.25 2.68 -0.12
CA ILE A 213 -6.50 3.53 -1.02
C ILE A 213 -7.10 3.39 -2.42
N TYR A 214 -7.50 4.51 -2.99
CA TYR A 214 -8.09 4.62 -4.32
C TYR A 214 -7.30 5.64 -5.13
N ASP A 215 -6.65 5.19 -6.19
CA ASP A 215 -6.02 6.08 -7.15
C ASP A 215 -7.02 6.42 -8.26
N ALA A 216 -7.34 7.68 -8.39
CA ALA A 216 -8.25 8.19 -9.43
C ALA A 216 -7.58 8.26 -10.82
N GLY A 217 -6.26 8.10 -10.90
CA GLY A 217 -5.51 8.03 -12.16
C GLY A 217 -5.56 9.31 -12.99
N PHE A 218 -5.56 10.49 -12.36
CA PHE A 218 -5.59 11.75 -13.10
C PHE A 218 -4.29 11.96 -13.87
N PRO A 219 -4.37 12.42 -15.13
CA PRO A 219 -3.20 12.86 -15.87
C PRO A 219 -2.40 13.91 -15.11
N HIS A 220 -1.08 13.90 -15.25
CA HIS A 220 -0.16 14.79 -14.54
C HIS A 220 -0.57 16.26 -14.59
N VAL A 221 -1.05 16.74 -15.74
CA VAL A 221 -1.45 18.15 -15.95
C VAL A 221 -2.63 18.62 -15.10
N ILE A 222 -3.44 17.68 -14.57
CA ILE A 222 -4.58 17.96 -13.70
C ILE A 222 -4.51 17.20 -12.36
N GLN A 223 -3.37 16.59 -12.07
CA GLN A 223 -3.19 15.76 -10.87
C GLN A 223 -3.40 16.55 -9.57
N ALA A 224 -3.15 17.85 -9.57
CA ALA A 224 -3.43 18.72 -8.42
C ALA A 224 -4.91 18.76 -8.01
N ALA A 225 -5.81 18.46 -8.95
CA ALA A 225 -7.26 18.35 -8.71
C ALA A 225 -7.73 16.91 -8.46
N GLN A 226 -6.82 15.94 -8.35
CA GLN A 226 -7.16 14.56 -8.02
C GLN A 226 -7.64 14.46 -6.56
N PRO A 227 -8.71 13.69 -6.29
CA PRO A 227 -9.08 13.32 -4.92
C PRO A 227 -7.92 12.63 -4.19
N ASP A 228 -7.78 12.84 -2.87
CA ASP A 228 -6.76 12.16 -2.05
C ASP A 228 -6.94 10.63 -2.07
N GLY A 229 -8.18 10.18 -2.19
CA GLY A 229 -8.50 8.76 -2.34
C GLY A 229 -8.14 7.91 -1.13
N ARG A 230 -8.04 8.51 0.07
CA ARG A 230 -7.66 7.82 1.30
C ARG A 230 -8.82 7.80 2.29
N TYR A 231 -9.51 6.66 2.38
CA TYR A 231 -10.73 6.53 3.17
C TYR A 231 -10.49 5.67 4.41
N PHE A 232 -10.38 6.33 5.56
CA PHE A 232 -10.17 5.67 6.84
C PHE A 232 -11.46 5.12 7.43
N PHE A 233 -11.36 3.89 7.99
CA PHE A 233 -12.40 3.18 8.72
C PHE A 233 -11.83 2.60 10.01
N THR A 234 -12.53 2.77 11.12
CA THR A 234 -12.13 2.14 12.38
C THR A 234 -12.34 0.62 12.36
N TRP A 235 -11.69 -0.11 13.25
CA TRP A 235 -11.93 -1.55 13.39
C TRP A 235 -13.38 -1.88 13.72
N ALA A 236 -14.09 -0.99 14.44
CA ALA A 236 -15.51 -1.14 14.73
C ALA A 236 -16.37 -1.03 13.46
N ASP A 237 -16.09 -0.05 12.59
CA ASP A 237 -16.78 0.14 11.31
C ASP A 237 -16.57 -1.07 10.38
N LEU A 238 -15.40 -1.70 10.47
CA LEU A 238 -14.99 -2.79 9.58
C LEU A 238 -15.46 -4.17 10.04
N LYS A 239 -15.94 -4.32 11.27
CA LYS A 239 -16.37 -5.61 11.82
C LYS A 239 -17.36 -6.37 10.92
N PRO A 240 -18.34 -5.73 10.27
CA PRO A 240 -19.24 -6.42 9.34
C PRO A 240 -18.54 -6.97 8.09
N PHE A 241 -17.46 -6.35 7.64
CA PHE A 241 -16.81 -6.58 6.36
C PHE A 241 -15.60 -7.51 6.43
N ILE A 242 -14.87 -7.55 7.56
CA ILE A 242 -13.65 -8.35 7.72
C ILE A 242 -14.01 -9.83 7.94
N LYS A 243 -13.22 -10.73 7.33
CA LYS A 243 -13.28 -12.17 7.58
C LYS A 243 -12.79 -12.46 9.02
N PRO A 244 -13.61 -13.09 9.87
CA PRO A 244 -13.25 -13.32 11.29
C PRO A 244 -12.09 -14.30 11.47
N ASP A 245 -11.91 -15.21 10.52
CA ASP A 245 -10.83 -16.22 10.43
C ASP A 245 -9.60 -15.73 9.63
N GLY A 246 -9.72 -14.60 8.94
CA GLY A 246 -8.62 -13.96 8.23
C GLY A 246 -7.60 -13.28 9.15
N LEU A 247 -6.47 -12.84 8.56
CA LEU A 247 -5.38 -12.20 9.30
C LEU A 247 -5.84 -10.97 10.09
N LEU A 248 -6.75 -10.17 9.53
CA LEU A 248 -7.31 -8.98 10.17
C LEU A 248 -8.45 -9.28 11.16
N GLY A 249 -8.99 -10.50 11.18
CA GLY A 249 -10.08 -10.90 12.06
C GLY A 249 -9.78 -10.71 13.56
N ARG A 250 -8.50 -10.75 13.93
CA ARG A 250 -8.04 -10.52 15.30
C ARG A 250 -8.34 -9.13 15.85
N PHE A 251 -8.48 -8.14 15.00
CA PHE A 251 -8.75 -6.73 15.38
C PHE A 251 -10.24 -6.43 15.59
N VAL A 252 -11.14 -7.34 15.16
CA VAL A 252 -12.59 -7.12 15.17
C VAL A 252 -13.36 -8.14 16.03
N ARG A 253 -12.64 -8.95 16.80
CA ARG A 253 -13.19 -9.93 17.76
C ARG A 253 -13.79 -9.27 18.99
#